data_fb8d9a470127825fadbad0a79a0f29af
#
_entry.id   fb8d9a470127825fadbad0a79a0f29af
#
_cell.length_a   1.000
_cell.length_b   1.000
_cell.length_c   1.000
_cell.angle_alpha   90.00
_cell.angle_beta   90.00
_cell.angle_gamma   90.00
#
_symmetry.space_group_name_H-M   'P 1'
#
loop_
_entity.id
_entity.type
_entity.pdbx_description
1 polymer ?
#
loop_
_entity_poly.entity_id
_entity_poly.type
_entity_poly.pdbx_seq_one_letter_code
_entity_poly.pdbx_strand_id
1 'polypeptide(L)'
;MTTPATILIVDDEKHTREGLRLSLEDDFDVYVAGNSAEAMEILKGDPVDVMLTDLRLGGESGMDLIGQALKLSHPPICIMMTAYGSVDTAVEAMKRGAYDFVTKPLNLDEVDILIKRALRSRTLEKENSELKRQVEKKFSIEAFWARVRS
;
A
#
# COMPACT_ATOMS: atom_id res chain seq x y z
N MET A 1 -15.34 -8.72 15.07
CA MET A 1 -15.03 -9.01 13.66
C MET A 1 -14.27 -7.84 13.04
N THR A 2 -13.11 -8.12 12.52
CA THR A 2 -12.34 -7.11 11.80
C THR A 2 -12.84 -7.04 10.35
N THR A 3 -13.03 -5.83 9.84
CA THR A 3 -13.36 -5.61 8.45
C THR A 3 -12.19 -6.09 7.58
N PRO A 4 -12.42 -6.86 6.51
CA PRO A 4 -11.32 -7.25 5.63
C PRO A 4 -10.63 -6.03 5.03
N ALA A 5 -9.33 -6.14 4.84
CA ALA A 5 -8.56 -5.09 4.20
C ALA A 5 -8.98 -4.94 2.74
N THR A 6 -8.90 -3.73 2.22
CA THR A 6 -9.27 -3.41 0.86
C THR A 6 -8.03 -3.33 -0.03
N ILE A 7 -8.04 -4.09 -1.10
CA ILE A 7 -6.95 -4.18 -2.07
C ILE A 7 -7.43 -3.63 -3.41
N LEU A 8 -6.65 -2.75 -4.00
CA LEU A 8 -6.90 -2.26 -5.35
C LEU A 8 -5.85 -2.84 -6.30
N ILE A 9 -6.31 -3.50 -7.35
CA ILE A 9 -5.45 -4.07 -8.38
C ILE A 9 -5.56 -3.20 -9.62
N VAL A 10 -4.43 -2.68 -10.10
CA VAL A 10 -4.37 -1.84 -11.29
C VAL A 10 -3.49 -2.50 -12.34
N ASP A 11 -4.10 -2.96 -13.40
CA ASP A 11 -3.42 -3.63 -14.51
C ASP A 11 -4.29 -3.46 -15.76
N ASP A 12 -3.69 -3.13 -16.89
CA ASP A 12 -4.42 -2.97 -18.15
C ASP A 12 -4.80 -4.32 -18.77
N GLU A 13 -4.24 -5.41 -18.27
CA GLU A 13 -4.54 -6.76 -18.76
C GLU A 13 -5.62 -7.43 -17.91
N LYS A 14 -6.75 -7.71 -18.57
CA LYS A 14 -7.92 -8.27 -17.90
C LYS A 14 -7.64 -9.61 -17.21
N HIS A 15 -6.87 -10.49 -17.85
CA HIS A 15 -6.56 -11.81 -17.29
C HIS A 15 -5.77 -11.71 -15.99
N THR A 16 -4.82 -10.79 -15.91
CA THR A 16 -4.04 -10.56 -14.69
C THR A 16 -4.94 -10.03 -13.57
N ARG A 17 -5.79 -9.05 -13.88
CA ARG A 17 -6.73 -8.49 -12.90
C ARG A 17 -7.65 -9.57 -12.33
N GLU A 18 -8.28 -10.37 -13.20
CA GLU A 18 -9.21 -11.40 -12.78
C GLU A 18 -8.52 -12.53 -12.00
N GLY A 19 -7.33 -12.93 -12.43
CA GLY A 19 -6.55 -13.95 -11.71
C GLY A 19 -6.19 -13.52 -10.30
N LEU A 20 -5.74 -12.28 -10.14
CA LEU A 20 -5.44 -11.72 -8.83
C LEU A 20 -6.70 -11.56 -7.98
N ARG A 21 -7.77 -11.06 -8.57
CA ARG A 21 -9.04 -10.89 -7.86
C ARG A 21 -9.53 -12.22 -7.29
N LEU A 22 -9.57 -13.26 -8.12
CA LEU A 22 -10.01 -14.60 -7.70
C LEU A 22 -9.13 -15.17 -6.59
N SER A 23 -7.83 -14.92 -6.66
CA SER A 23 -6.89 -15.40 -5.66
C SER A 23 -7.03 -14.68 -4.31
N LEU A 24 -7.39 -13.40 -4.32
CA LEU A 24 -7.39 -12.56 -3.13
C LEU A 24 -8.77 -12.32 -2.51
N GLU A 25 -9.84 -12.54 -3.25
CA GLU A 25 -11.20 -12.16 -2.79
C GLU A 25 -11.71 -12.95 -1.60
N ASP A 26 -11.15 -14.11 -1.30
CA ASP A 26 -11.54 -14.89 -0.13
C ASP A 26 -11.08 -14.21 1.18
N ASP A 27 -9.96 -13.52 1.13
CA ASP A 27 -9.34 -12.91 2.32
C ASP A 27 -9.50 -11.39 2.38
N PHE A 28 -9.77 -10.74 1.24
CA PHE A 28 -9.76 -9.28 1.13
C PHE A 28 -10.95 -8.78 0.31
N ASP A 29 -11.29 -7.51 0.52
CA ASP A 29 -12.19 -6.79 -0.39
C ASP A 29 -11.34 -6.29 -1.57
N VAL A 30 -11.65 -6.75 -2.77
CA VAL A 30 -10.83 -6.49 -3.95
C VAL A 30 -11.56 -5.60 -4.96
N TYR A 31 -10.92 -4.49 -5.33
CA TYR A 31 -11.34 -3.64 -6.43
C TYR A 31 -10.32 -3.76 -7.55
N VAL A 32 -10.76 -3.57 -8.78
CA VAL A 32 -9.89 -3.63 -9.95
C VAL A 32 -10.03 -2.36 -10.79
N ALA A 33 -8.95 -1.95 -11.42
CA ALA A 33 -8.91 -0.81 -12.32
C ALA A 33 -8.02 -1.14 -13.52
N GLY A 34 -8.38 -0.67 -14.69
CA GLY A 34 -7.62 -0.91 -15.92
C GLY A 34 -6.67 0.22 -16.30
N ASN A 35 -6.78 1.37 -15.61
CA ASN A 35 -5.94 2.54 -15.89
C ASN A 35 -5.85 3.45 -14.66
N SER A 36 -5.00 4.46 -14.74
CA SER A 36 -4.77 5.40 -13.62
C SER A 36 -6.01 6.19 -13.23
N ALA A 37 -6.81 6.61 -14.20
CA ALA A 37 -8.01 7.40 -13.92
C ALA A 37 -9.02 6.61 -13.09
N GLU A 38 -9.29 5.36 -13.47
CA GLU A 38 -10.17 4.48 -12.69
C GLU A 38 -9.61 4.22 -11.30
N ALA A 39 -8.30 3.98 -11.21
CA ALA A 39 -7.62 3.76 -9.93
C ALA A 39 -7.77 4.95 -8.99
N MET A 40 -7.52 6.16 -9.49
CA MET A 40 -7.64 7.37 -8.68
C MET A 40 -9.07 7.64 -8.25
N GLU A 41 -10.05 7.34 -9.10
CA GLU A 41 -11.46 7.46 -8.74
C GLU A 41 -11.80 6.55 -7.56
N ILE A 42 -11.35 5.31 -7.59
CA ILE A 42 -11.55 4.37 -6.49
C ILE A 42 -10.83 4.85 -5.21
N LEU A 43 -9.58 5.28 -5.34
CA LEU A 43 -8.79 5.75 -4.21
C LEU A 43 -9.39 6.97 -3.51
N LYS A 44 -10.04 7.85 -4.26
CA LYS A 44 -10.69 9.05 -3.71
C LYS A 44 -12.04 8.73 -3.06
N GLY A 45 -12.72 7.72 -3.53
CA GLY A 45 -14.06 7.37 -3.05
C GLY A 45 -14.10 6.36 -1.93
N ASP A 46 -13.11 5.49 -1.84
CA ASP A 46 -13.08 4.37 -0.89
C ASP A 46 -11.73 4.28 -0.18
N PRO A 47 -11.71 3.86 1.09
CA PRO A 47 -10.44 3.62 1.77
C PRO A 47 -9.78 2.34 1.23
N VAL A 48 -8.61 2.49 0.63
CA VAL A 48 -7.82 1.38 0.08
C VAL A 48 -6.58 1.19 0.96
N ASP A 49 -6.36 -0.04 1.43
CA ASP A 49 -5.22 -0.35 2.29
C ASP A 49 -3.95 -0.66 1.49
N VAL A 50 -4.09 -1.41 0.41
CA VAL A 50 -2.96 -1.79 -0.45
C VAL A 50 -3.35 -1.62 -1.91
N MET A 51 -2.47 -0.98 -2.69
CA MET A 51 -2.62 -0.87 -4.13
C MET A 51 -1.52 -1.67 -4.82
N LEU A 52 -1.93 -2.60 -5.68
CA LEU A 52 -1.04 -3.41 -6.49
C LEU A 52 -1.14 -2.87 -7.91
N THR A 53 -0.10 -2.27 -8.43
CA THR A 53 -0.15 -1.68 -9.77
C THR A 53 0.93 -2.22 -10.69
N ASP A 54 0.54 -2.48 -11.93
CA ASP A 54 1.51 -2.76 -12.98
C ASP A 54 2.31 -1.49 -13.27
N LEU A 55 3.57 -1.66 -13.63
CA LEU A 55 4.44 -0.59 -14.07
C LEU A 55 3.89 0.11 -15.33
N ARG A 56 3.39 -0.68 -16.26
CA ARG A 56 2.88 -0.17 -17.54
C ARG A 56 1.37 -0.32 -17.61
N LEU A 57 0.69 0.80 -17.75
CA LEU A 57 -0.79 0.86 -17.84
C LEU A 57 -1.17 1.45 -19.21
N GLY A 58 -0.87 0.69 -20.29
CA GLY A 58 -1.02 1.21 -21.63
C GLY A 58 0.00 2.30 -21.90
N GLY A 59 -0.45 3.52 -22.16
CA GLY A 59 0.44 4.67 -22.35
C GLY A 59 0.82 5.38 -21.05
N GLU A 60 0.40 4.87 -19.90
CA GLU A 60 0.61 5.51 -18.59
C GLU A 60 1.62 4.72 -17.76
N SER A 61 2.21 5.39 -16.76
CA SER A 61 3.17 4.77 -15.85
C SER A 61 2.54 4.47 -14.48
N GLY A 62 2.72 3.23 -14.01
CA GLY A 62 2.36 2.86 -12.65
C GLY A 62 3.13 3.64 -11.58
N MET A 63 4.33 4.11 -11.90
CA MET A 63 5.10 4.96 -10.98
C MET A 63 4.43 6.31 -10.74
N ASP A 64 3.89 6.91 -11.80
CA ASP A 64 3.15 8.17 -11.67
C ASP A 64 1.90 7.98 -10.84
N LEU A 65 1.22 6.85 -11.01
CA LEU A 65 0.06 6.50 -10.21
C LEU A 65 0.44 6.37 -8.72
N ILE A 66 1.54 5.69 -8.41
CA ILE A 66 2.04 5.58 -7.03
C ILE A 66 2.29 6.97 -6.45
N GLY A 67 2.95 7.85 -7.21
CA GLY A 67 3.21 9.22 -6.78
C GLY A 67 1.94 9.98 -6.44
N GLN A 68 0.90 9.83 -7.24
CA GLN A 68 -0.40 10.46 -6.99
C GLN A 68 -1.09 9.87 -5.77
N ALA A 69 -1.08 8.54 -5.66
CA ALA A 69 -1.71 7.82 -4.55
C ALA A 69 -1.11 8.20 -3.20
N LEU A 70 0.21 8.35 -3.14
CA LEU A 70 0.93 8.70 -1.91
C LEU A 70 0.66 10.13 -1.43
N LYS A 71 0.11 10.99 -2.29
CA LYS A 71 -0.27 12.37 -1.91
C LYS A 71 -1.67 12.47 -1.32
N LEU A 72 -2.42 11.40 -1.31
CA LEU A 72 -3.77 11.38 -0.73
C LEU A 72 -3.72 11.48 0.80
N SER A 73 -4.83 11.91 1.40
CA SER A 73 -4.95 12.02 2.87
C SER A 73 -4.71 10.69 3.57
N HIS A 74 -5.18 9.60 2.96
CA HIS A 74 -5.02 8.25 3.45
C HIS A 74 -4.35 7.42 2.35
N PRO A 75 -3.02 7.53 2.20
CA PRO A 75 -2.34 6.84 1.12
C PRO A 75 -2.34 5.33 1.33
N PRO A 76 -2.56 4.56 0.26
CA PRO A 76 -2.44 3.11 0.35
C PRO A 76 -0.98 2.69 0.39
N ILE A 77 -0.72 1.48 0.87
CA ILE A 77 0.59 0.86 0.68
C ILE A 77 0.67 0.44 -0.79
N CYS A 78 1.71 0.87 -1.49
CA CYS A 78 1.85 0.63 -2.92
C CYS A 78 2.86 -0.49 -3.21
N ILE A 79 2.45 -1.46 -3.99
CA ILE A 79 3.29 -2.57 -4.46
C ILE A 79 3.30 -2.55 -5.98
N MET A 80 4.50 -2.58 -6.57
CA MET A 80 4.70 -2.53 -8.01
C MET A 80 4.79 -3.95 -8.59
N MET A 81 4.10 -4.18 -9.71
CA MET A 81 4.29 -5.38 -10.51
C MET A 81 5.18 -5.03 -11.69
N THR A 82 6.31 -5.70 -11.82
CA THR A 82 7.31 -5.40 -12.86
C THR A 82 7.57 -6.60 -13.76
N ALA A 83 8.03 -6.35 -14.97
CA ALA A 83 8.49 -7.40 -15.84
C ALA A 83 9.82 -7.97 -15.33
N TYR A 84 10.08 -9.24 -15.65
CA TYR A 84 11.31 -9.90 -15.29
C TYR A 84 12.54 -9.11 -15.81
N GLY A 85 13.54 -8.97 -14.96
CA GLY A 85 14.79 -8.30 -15.31
C GLY A 85 14.82 -6.79 -15.10
N SER A 86 13.73 -6.18 -14.61
CA SER A 86 13.63 -4.71 -14.42
C SER A 86 14.10 -4.27 -13.04
N VAL A 87 15.34 -4.58 -12.67
CA VAL A 87 15.89 -4.22 -11.35
C VAL A 87 15.94 -2.71 -11.15
N ASP A 88 16.39 -1.97 -12.15
CA ASP A 88 16.47 -0.50 -12.08
C ASP A 88 15.11 0.14 -11.85
N THR A 89 14.09 -0.41 -12.49
CA THR A 89 12.70 0.03 -12.34
C THR A 89 12.19 -0.24 -10.93
N ALA A 90 12.51 -1.40 -10.38
CA ALA A 90 12.13 -1.76 -9.02
C ALA A 90 12.76 -0.81 -8.02
N VAL A 91 14.04 -0.50 -8.17
CA VAL A 91 14.77 0.45 -7.32
C VAL A 91 14.14 1.84 -7.41
N GLU A 92 13.80 2.28 -8.60
CA GLU A 92 13.13 3.58 -8.81
C GLU A 92 11.77 3.62 -8.09
N ALA A 93 10.98 2.55 -8.19
CA ALA A 93 9.70 2.47 -7.51
C ALA A 93 9.88 2.58 -5.98
N MET A 94 10.87 1.90 -5.43
CA MET A 94 11.17 1.96 -3.99
C MET A 94 11.58 3.37 -3.56
N LYS A 95 12.37 4.06 -4.37
CA LYS A 95 12.76 5.45 -4.11
C LYS A 95 11.57 6.40 -4.12
N ARG A 96 10.56 6.11 -4.92
CA ARG A 96 9.33 6.92 -5.00
C ARG A 96 8.32 6.60 -3.90
N GLY A 97 8.60 5.62 -3.06
CA GLY A 97 7.78 5.30 -1.91
C GLY A 97 6.99 4.01 -2.00
N ALA A 98 7.21 3.18 -3.02
CA ALA A 98 6.61 1.85 -3.07
C ALA A 98 7.12 1.02 -1.90
N TYR A 99 6.24 0.22 -1.32
CA TYR A 99 6.59 -0.67 -0.22
C TYR A 99 7.50 -1.81 -0.70
N ASP A 100 7.15 -2.40 -1.83
CA ASP A 100 7.90 -3.51 -2.42
C ASP A 100 7.47 -3.69 -3.87
N PHE A 101 8.01 -4.69 -4.51
CA PHE A 101 7.66 -5.06 -5.88
C PHE A 101 7.58 -6.58 -6.02
N VAL A 102 6.86 -7.03 -7.04
CA VAL A 102 6.83 -8.43 -7.46
C VAL A 102 7.10 -8.49 -8.96
N THR A 103 7.71 -9.58 -9.41
CA THR A 103 8.06 -9.74 -10.83
C THR A 103 7.04 -10.65 -11.51
N LYS A 104 6.75 -10.33 -12.78
CA LYS A 104 5.94 -11.20 -13.62
C LYS A 104 6.84 -12.28 -14.26
N PRO A 105 6.39 -13.53 -14.42
CA PRO A 105 5.06 -14.04 -14.08
C PRO A 105 4.81 -14.10 -12.57
N LEU A 106 3.61 -13.72 -12.15
CA LEU A 106 3.27 -13.59 -10.74
C LEU A 106 3.11 -14.96 -10.07
N ASN A 107 3.70 -15.09 -8.88
CA ASN A 107 3.43 -16.20 -7.98
C ASN A 107 2.36 -15.70 -7.00
N LEU A 108 1.15 -16.26 -7.07
CA LEU A 108 0.02 -15.77 -6.27
C LEU A 108 0.23 -15.96 -4.77
N ASP A 109 0.92 -17.01 -4.35
CA ASP A 109 1.26 -17.23 -2.94
C ASP A 109 2.22 -16.14 -2.43
N GLU A 110 3.19 -15.77 -3.24
CA GLU A 110 4.13 -14.68 -2.92
C GLU A 110 3.41 -13.34 -2.80
N VAL A 111 2.49 -13.06 -3.71
CA VAL A 111 1.67 -11.84 -3.67
C VAL A 111 0.85 -11.78 -2.38
N ASP A 112 0.21 -12.88 -2.02
CA ASP A 112 -0.60 -12.98 -0.80
C ASP A 112 0.25 -12.72 0.45
N ILE A 113 1.41 -13.34 0.54
CA ILE A 113 2.35 -13.17 1.65
C ILE A 113 2.81 -11.71 1.75
N LEU A 114 3.13 -11.11 0.61
CA LEU A 114 3.61 -9.73 0.56
C LEU A 114 2.53 -8.75 1.01
N ILE A 115 1.29 -8.94 0.57
CA ILE A 115 0.16 -8.10 1.00
C ILE A 115 -0.05 -8.21 2.51
N LYS A 116 -0.04 -9.41 3.04
CA LYS A 116 -0.20 -9.64 4.48
C LYS A 116 0.93 -9.00 5.29
N ARG A 117 2.16 -9.07 4.79
CA ARG A 117 3.32 -8.42 5.41
C ARG A 117 3.17 -6.90 5.40
N ALA A 118 2.73 -6.34 4.27
CA ALA A 118 2.50 -4.89 4.15
C ALA A 118 1.44 -4.40 5.14
N LEU A 119 0.34 -5.12 5.25
CA LEU A 119 -0.74 -4.79 6.18
C LEU A 119 -0.28 -4.86 7.64
N ARG A 120 0.51 -5.85 7.98
CA ARG A 120 1.09 -5.99 9.32
C ARG A 120 2.04 -4.84 9.65
N SER A 121 2.88 -4.46 8.69
CA SER A 121 3.80 -3.32 8.83
C SER A 121 3.04 -2.02 9.12
N ARG A 122 1.96 -1.76 8.39
CA ARG A 122 1.13 -0.58 8.58
C ARG A 122 0.50 -0.54 9.98
N THR A 123 -0.01 -1.67 10.46
CA THR A 123 -0.57 -1.79 11.79
C THR A 123 0.48 -1.51 12.87
N LEU A 124 1.68 -2.07 12.72
CA LEU A 124 2.79 -1.86 13.67
C LEU A 124 3.22 -0.40 13.70
N GLU A 125 3.34 0.26 12.56
CA GLU A 125 3.68 1.68 12.49
C GLU A 125 2.65 2.55 13.20
N LYS A 126 1.37 2.25 13.02
CA LYS A 126 0.28 2.96 13.68
C LYS A 126 0.35 2.78 15.19
N GLU A 127 0.54 1.57 15.67
CA GLU A 127 0.70 1.25 17.08
C GLU A 127 1.91 1.97 17.68
N ASN A 128 3.03 1.95 17.00
CA ASN A 128 4.26 2.63 17.44
C ASN A 128 4.05 4.14 17.54
N SER A 129 3.36 4.75 16.58
CA SER A 129 3.06 6.18 16.62
C SER A 129 2.18 6.55 17.80
N GLU A 130 1.18 5.74 18.11
CA GLU A 130 0.31 5.94 19.28
C GLU A 130 1.07 5.79 20.58
N LEU A 131 1.93 4.78 20.67
CA LEU A 131 2.76 4.56 21.87
C LEU A 131 3.74 5.71 22.08
N LYS A 132 4.38 6.20 21.04
CA LYS A 132 5.28 7.35 21.12
C LYS A 132 4.55 8.59 21.63
N ARG A 133 3.37 8.85 21.12
CA ARG A 133 2.57 9.99 21.58
C ARG A 133 2.20 9.89 23.05
N GLN A 134 1.84 8.71 23.52
CA GLN A 134 1.54 8.46 24.92
C GLN A 134 2.75 8.66 25.81
N VAL A 135 3.90 8.18 25.39
CA VAL A 135 5.17 8.32 26.14
C VAL A 135 5.57 9.79 26.22
N GLU A 136 5.52 10.53 25.11
CA GLU A 136 5.85 11.96 25.09
C GLU A 136 4.94 12.77 26.00
N LYS A 137 3.65 12.49 25.98
CA LYS A 137 2.68 13.17 26.81
C LYS A 137 2.93 12.90 28.29
N LYS A 138 3.20 11.67 28.67
CA LYS A 138 3.53 11.29 30.02
C LYS A 138 4.83 11.95 30.50
N PHE A 139 5.84 11.97 29.64
CA PHE A 139 7.12 12.58 29.93
C PHE A 139 6.99 14.09 30.17
N SER A 140 6.18 14.77 29.38
CA SER A 140 5.91 16.21 29.52
C SER A 140 5.23 16.53 30.86
N ILE A 141 4.31 15.71 31.30
CA ILE A 141 3.64 15.85 32.60
C ILE A 141 4.65 15.68 33.74
N GLU A 142 5.47 14.68 33.67
CA GLU A 142 6.52 14.43 34.69
C GLU A 142 7.52 15.60 34.76
N ALA A 143 7.91 16.14 33.62
CA ALA A 143 8.80 17.32 33.56
C ALA A 143 8.14 18.55 34.19
N PHE A 144 6.86 18.74 33.97
CA PHE A 144 6.10 19.84 34.59
C PHE A 144 6.09 19.71 36.12
N TRP A 145 5.79 18.54 36.64
CA TRP A 145 5.80 18.29 38.09
C TRP A 145 7.18 18.47 38.69
N ALA A 146 8.23 18.09 38.01
CA ALA A 146 9.60 18.28 38.47
C ALA A 146 9.92 19.78 38.64
N ARG A 147 9.45 20.64 37.73
CA ARG A 147 9.63 22.08 37.84
C ARG A 147 8.87 22.68 39.02
N VAL A 148 7.64 22.23 39.22
CA VAL A 148 6.79 22.74 40.29
C VAL A 148 7.36 22.38 41.66
N ARG A 149 8.01 21.22 41.81
CA ARG A 149 8.60 20.75 43.06
C ARG A 149 9.91 21.43 43.44
N SER A 150 10.61 21.96 42.44
CA SER A 150 11.87 22.65 42.68
C SER A 150 11.63 24.15 42.92
#